data_ada9944f5af0ad8ba624c78c201134f5
#
_entry.id   ada9944f5af0ad8ba624c78c201134f5
#
_cell.length_a   1.000
_cell.length_b   1.000
_cell.length_c   1.000
_cell.angle_alpha   90.00
_cell.angle_beta   90.00
_cell.angle_gamma   90.00
#
_symmetry.space_group_name_H-M   'P 1'
#
loop_
_entity.id
_entity.type
_entity.pdbx_description
1 polymer ?
#
loop_
_entity_poly.entity_id
_entity_poly.type
_entity_poly.pdbx_seq_one_letter_code
_entity_poly.pdbx_strand_id
1 'polypeptide(L)'
;MIVRLVPLCFCMMASVCTAQNSGLPSDGPARTILTSAHRGEHLRHPENSLPAIQAAIDAGVDYVELDIRTCSDGYLVLMHDPTVDRMTNGKGAIKDMTLAEIRKLDLGARFPGKFPNLQVPTFDEALALAKGKIGIYVDTKSAAPKDLIAAIDRHEMGDHVMFWSEHVNFLKQIADLRPSWILMPEAFNPDHIRDLMTALHPRLLGFDQRDFDDRTISAAHASNAGIFVDLNSPQDWDDGIAAGVFGIQTDWPVELMAYLRARGYHR
;
A
#
# COMPACT_ATOMS: atom_id res chain seq x y z
N MET A 1 -43.36 61.02 11.66
CA MET A 1 -43.37 59.57 11.80
C MET A 1 -42.22 59.04 10.91
N ILE A 2 -41.05 58.83 11.55
CA ILE A 2 -39.79 58.52 10.87
C ILE A 2 -39.57 57.02 11.01
N VAL A 3 -39.66 56.30 9.87
CA VAL A 3 -39.38 54.84 9.84
C VAL A 3 -37.87 54.68 9.63
N ARG A 4 -37.20 54.06 10.65
CA ARG A 4 -35.80 53.68 10.58
C ARG A 4 -35.69 52.29 9.94
N LEU A 5 -35.02 52.20 8.76
CA LEU A 5 -34.57 50.93 8.19
C LEU A 5 -33.32 50.46 8.95
N VAL A 6 -33.37 49.23 9.44
CA VAL A 6 -32.21 48.49 9.97
C VAL A 6 -31.65 47.62 8.84
N PRO A 7 -30.35 47.68 8.52
CA PRO A 7 -29.75 46.76 7.53
C PRO A 7 -29.54 45.38 8.15
N LEU A 8 -30.11 44.38 7.52
CA LEU A 8 -29.85 42.96 7.81
C LEU A 8 -28.44 42.59 7.31
N CYS A 9 -27.53 42.40 8.25
CA CYS A 9 -26.20 41.89 7.95
C CYS A 9 -26.28 40.37 7.72
N PHE A 10 -26.15 39.95 6.43
CA PHE A 10 -26.11 38.55 6.05
C PHE A 10 -24.69 38.04 6.34
N CYS A 11 -24.50 37.40 7.48
CA CYS A 11 -23.27 36.75 7.84
C CYS A 11 -23.19 35.41 7.06
N MET A 12 -22.45 35.39 5.94
CA MET A 12 -22.04 34.14 5.27
C MET A 12 -21.08 33.40 6.19
N MET A 13 -21.57 32.40 6.89
CA MET A 13 -20.72 31.41 7.51
C MET A 13 -20.14 30.54 6.40
N ALA A 14 -18.88 30.79 6.07
CA ALA A 14 -18.06 29.85 5.30
C ALA A 14 -17.88 28.60 6.18
N SER A 15 -18.58 27.52 5.85
CA SER A 15 -18.30 26.20 6.39
C SER A 15 -16.92 25.78 5.91
N VAL A 16 -15.94 25.93 6.79
CA VAL A 16 -14.64 25.28 6.63
C VAL A 16 -14.91 23.78 6.77
N CYS A 17 -14.93 23.09 5.65
CA CYS A 17 -14.94 21.64 5.62
C CYS A 17 -13.58 21.18 6.18
N THR A 18 -13.55 20.91 7.49
CA THR A 18 -12.42 20.22 8.11
C THR A 18 -12.46 18.79 7.60
N ALA A 19 -11.58 18.47 6.63
CA ALA A 19 -11.32 17.10 6.24
C ALA A 19 -10.94 16.32 7.52
N GLN A 20 -11.82 15.43 7.95
CA GLN A 20 -11.55 14.55 9.08
C GLN A 20 -10.38 13.66 8.71
N ASN A 21 -9.37 13.72 9.55
CA ASN A 21 -8.11 13.00 9.50
C ASN A 21 -8.37 11.51 9.74
N SER A 22 -8.80 10.78 8.71
CA SER A 22 -9.03 9.34 8.80
C SER A 22 -7.72 8.57 8.57
N GLY A 23 -7.26 7.88 9.57
CA GLY A 23 -6.48 6.66 9.45
C GLY A 23 -4.97 6.69 9.64
N LEU A 24 -4.30 7.85 9.78
CA LEU A 24 -2.88 7.85 10.16
C LEU A 24 -2.73 8.11 11.67
N PRO A 25 -1.85 7.38 12.39
CA PRO A 25 -1.63 7.61 13.82
C PRO A 25 -1.19 9.05 14.10
N SER A 26 -1.78 9.71 15.10
CA SER A 26 -1.34 11.02 15.59
C SER A 26 -0.16 10.84 16.54
N ASP A 27 0.74 11.82 16.57
CA ASP A 27 1.92 11.87 17.45
C ASP A 27 1.55 11.62 18.91
N GLY A 28 1.89 10.45 19.43
CA GLY A 28 1.79 10.05 20.84
C GLY A 28 3.18 9.69 21.37
N PRO A 29 3.39 9.50 22.69
CA PRO A 29 4.70 9.41 23.35
C PRO A 29 5.53 8.15 23.04
N ALA A 30 5.08 7.26 22.14
CA ALA A 30 5.91 6.26 21.46
C ALA A 30 5.43 6.21 20.01
N ARG A 31 6.26 6.73 19.09
CA ARG A 31 5.96 6.74 17.67
C ARG A 31 5.75 5.31 17.19
N THR A 32 4.50 4.95 16.84
CA THR A 32 4.22 3.66 16.20
C THR A 32 4.73 3.72 14.77
N ILE A 33 5.57 2.74 14.39
CA ILE A 33 6.04 2.57 13.01
C ILE A 33 5.08 1.60 12.33
N LEU A 34 4.49 2.03 11.21
CA LEU A 34 3.64 1.15 10.39
C LEU A 34 4.49 0.06 9.73
N THR A 35 3.87 -1.09 9.53
CA THR A 35 4.54 -2.25 8.97
C THR A 35 3.81 -2.76 7.75
N SER A 36 4.55 -3.17 6.71
CA SER A 36 4.01 -3.84 5.53
C SER A 36 4.77 -5.14 5.24
N ALA A 37 4.01 -6.22 5.00
CA ALA A 37 4.57 -7.48 4.54
C ALA A 37 4.61 -7.47 3.00
N HIS A 38 5.82 -7.44 2.42
CA HIS A 38 6.05 -7.45 0.97
C HIS A 38 5.53 -8.76 0.37
N ARG A 39 4.53 -8.70 -0.52
CA ARG A 39 3.83 -9.86 -1.12
C ARG A 39 3.25 -10.86 -0.10
N GLY A 40 2.94 -10.39 1.12
CA GLY A 40 2.58 -11.23 2.26
C GLY A 40 3.79 -11.79 3.01
N GLU A 41 3.58 -12.74 3.93
CA GLU A 41 4.69 -13.50 4.55
C GLU A 41 5.18 -14.55 3.54
N HIS A 42 6.03 -14.16 2.60
CA HIS A 42 6.41 -14.96 1.45
C HIS A 42 7.65 -15.83 1.64
N LEU A 43 8.34 -15.72 2.76
CA LEU A 43 9.50 -16.58 3.03
C LEU A 43 9.09 -18.03 3.33
N ARG A 44 7.89 -18.22 3.89
CA ARG A 44 7.37 -19.54 4.28
C ARG A 44 6.14 -19.95 3.49
N HIS A 45 5.57 -19.01 2.71
CA HIS A 45 4.36 -19.17 1.90
C HIS A 45 4.60 -18.70 0.46
N PRO A 46 3.87 -19.18 -0.55
CA PRO A 46 3.95 -18.59 -1.90
C PRO A 46 3.59 -17.11 -1.87
N GLU A 47 4.43 -16.26 -2.45
CA GLU A 47 4.17 -14.81 -2.56
C GLU A 47 2.82 -14.52 -3.23
N ASN A 48 2.18 -13.40 -2.88
CA ASN A 48 0.92 -12.98 -3.48
C ASN A 48 -0.19 -14.05 -3.38
N SER A 49 -0.22 -14.82 -2.30
CA SER A 49 -1.20 -15.89 -2.07
C SER A 49 -2.05 -15.65 -0.83
N LEU A 50 -3.25 -16.25 -0.78
CA LEU A 50 -4.10 -16.15 0.41
C LEU A 50 -3.42 -16.68 1.69
N PRO A 51 -2.64 -17.80 1.67
CA PRO A 51 -1.85 -18.20 2.82
C PRO A 51 -0.81 -17.18 3.27
N ALA A 52 -0.10 -16.51 2.33
CA ALA A 52 0.87 -15.47 2.68
C ALA A 52 0.20 -14.23 3.30
N ILE A 53 -0.99 -13.85 2.80
CA ILE A 53 -1.81 -12.77 3.37
C ILE A 53 -2.27 -13.16 4.77
N GLN A 54 -2.77 -14.39 4.96
CA GLN A 54 -3.20 -14.85 6.27
C GLN A 54 -2.05 -14.86 7.28
N ALA A 55 -0.86 -15.31 6.87
CA ALA A 55 0.32 -15.31 7.73
C ALA A 55 0.78 -13.88 8.10
N ALA A 56 0.63 -12.90 7.20
CA ALA A 56 0.85 -11.48 7.49
C ALA A 56 -0.17 -10.96 8.54
N ILE A 57 -1.45 -11.33 8.40
CA ILE A 57 -2.49 -11.04 9.40
C ILE A 57 -2.12 -11.64 10.77
N ASP A 58 -1.71 -12.90 10.79
CA ASP A 58 -1.35 -13.61 12.02
C ASP A 58 -0.10 -13.03 12.70
N ALA A 59 0.84 -12.48 11.92
CA ALA A 59 1.99 -11.72 12.43
C ALA A 59 1.58 -10.37 13.05
N GLY A 60 0.41 -9.85 12.66
CA GLY A 60 -0.14 -8.58 13.17
C GLY A 60 0.49 -7.35 12.55
N VAL A 61 0.95 -7.43 11.28
CA VAL A 61 1.40 -6.26 10.53
C VAL A 61 0.21 -5.38 10.13
N ASP A 62 0.46 -4.09 9.89
CA ASP A 62 -0.60 -3.14 9.57
C ASP A 62 -1.10 -3.26 8.14
N TYR A 63 -0.20 -3.55 7.21
CA TYR A 63 -0.49 -3.68 5.79
C TYR A 63 0.13 -4.95 5.20
N VAL A 64 -0.51 -5.46 4.16
CA VAL A 64 0.08 -6.43 3.24
C VAL A 64 0.23 -5.77 1.87
N GLU A 65 1.44 -5.81 1.32
CA GLU A 65 1.66 -5.36 -0.04
C GLU A 65 1.30 -6.48 -1.02
N LEU A 66 0.65 -6.09 -2.13
CA LEU A 66 0.16 -7.01 -3.15
C LEU A 66 0.37 -6.45 -4.55
N ASP A 67 0.92 -7.29 -5.43
CA ASP A 67 1.14 -7.01 -6.85
C ASP A 67 -0.10 -7.35 -7.69
N ILE A 68 -0.71 -6.38 -8.36
CA ILE A 68 -1.98 -6.58 -9.05
C ILE A 68 -1.80 -6.48 -10.55
N ARG A 69 -2.29 -7.51 -11.26
CA ARG A 69 -2.30 -7.57 -12.73
C ARG A 69 -3.70 -7.86 -13.25
N THR A 70 -3.94 -7.42 -14.49
CA THR A 70 -5.18 -7.70 -15.22
C THR A 70 -4.94 -8.85 -16.19
N CYS A 71 -5.77 -9.89 -16.15
CA CYS A 71 -5.77 -10.99 -17.12
C CYS A 71 -6.65 -10.69 -18.36
N SER A 72 -6.65 -11.55 -19.38
CA SER A 72 -7.23 -11.26 -20.69
C SER A 72 -8.75 -11.00 -20.67
N ASP A 73 -9.47 -11.56 -19.72
CA ASP A 73 -10.90 -11.38 -19.51
C ASP A 73 -11.26 -10.34 -18.44
N GLY A 74 -10.25 -9.50 -18.05
CA GLY A 74 -10.45 -8.31 -17.22
C GLY A 74 -10.46 -8.54 -15.71
N TYR A 75 -10.28 -9.77 -15.23
CA TYR A 75 -10.14 -10.02 -13.79
C TYR A 75 -8.79 -9.53 -13.27
N LEU A 76 -8.80 -9.03 -12.04
CA LEU A 76 -7.59 -8.64 -11.31
C LEU A 76 -7.06 -9.84 -10.53
N VAL A 77 -5.81 -10.22 -10.79
CA VAL A 77 -5.13 -11.34 -10.13
C VAL A 77 -3.86 -10.87 -9.43
N LEU A 78 -3.41 -11.62 -8.42
CA LEU A 78 -2.20 -11.31 -7.69
C LEU A 78 -1.00 -12.02 -8.32
N MET A 79 -0.06 -11.25 -8.86
CA MET A 79 1.20 -11.76 -9.39
C MET A 79 2.19 -10.63 -9.64
N HIS A 80 3.43 -10.80 -9.18
CA HIS A 80 4.49 -9.81 -9.44
C HIS A 80 4.91 -9.80 -10.91
N ASP A 81 5.27 -10.95 -11.46
CA ASP A 81 5.82 -11.05 -12.81
C ASP A 81 4.73 -10.88 -13.89
N PRO A 82 5.07 -10.44 -15.10
CA PRO A 82 4.10 -10.38 -16.20
C PRO A 82 3.68 -11.75 -16.71
N THR A 83 4.38 -12.82 -16.29
CA THR A 83 4.12 -14.21 -16.66
C THR A 83 3.90 -15.08 -15.42
N VAL A 84 3.25 -16.23 -15.61
CA VAL A 84 3.02 -17.22 -14.53
C VAL A 84 4.21 -18.14 -14.27
N ASP A 85 5.27 -18.03 -15.07
CA ASP A 85 6.36 -19.02 -15.22
C ASP A 85 7.18 -19.25 -13.94
N ARG A 86 7.46 -18.19 -13.19
CA ARG A 86 8.28 -18.28 -11.98
C ARG A 86 7.54 -18.91 -10.82
N MET A 87 6.26 -18.54 -10.65
CA MET A 87 5.53 -18.87 -9.44
C MET A 87 4.61 -20.09 -9.56
N THR A 88 4.30 -20.53 -10.79
CA THR A 88 3.38 -21.65 -11.00
C THR A 88 4.03 -22.82 -11.76
N ASN A 89 3.27 -23.89 -11.94
CA ASN A 89 3.63 -25.01 -12.83
C ASN A 89 3.32 -24.75 -14.31
N GLY A 90 2.77 -23.58 -14.66
CA GLY A 90 2.43 -23.17 -16.03
C GLY A 90 3.43 -22.24 -16.67
N LYS A 91 3.10 -21.79 -17.89
CA LYS A 91 3.88 -20.81 -18.67
C LYS A 91 2.95 -19.90 -19.44
N GLY A 92 3.39 -18.64 -19.64
CA GLY A 92 2.71 -17.67 -20.49
C GLY A 92 2.44 -16.35 -19.79
N ALA A 93 2.09 -15.34 -20.58
CA ALA A 93 1.80 -14.01 -20.09
C ALA A 93 0.39 -13.92 -19.51
N ILE A 94 0.25 -13.33 -18.34
CA ILE A 94 -1.04 -13.17 -17.64
C ILE A 94 -2.06 -12.41 -18.50
N LYS A 95 -1.62 -11.38 -19.21
CA LYS A 95 -2.47 -10.58 -20.11
C LYS A 95 -3.12 -11.38 -21.27
N ASP A 96 -2.55 -12.55 -21.59
CA ASP A 96 -3.00 -13.41 -22.68
C ASP A 96 -3.82 -14.63 -22.18
N MET A 97 -3.99 -14.77 -20.85
CA MET A 97 -4.69 -15.87 -20.19
C MET A 97 -5.99 -15.36 -19.55
N THR A 98 -7.05 -16.15 -19.63
CA THR A 98 -8.27 -15.93 -18.86
C THR A 98 -8.09 -16.33 -17.39
N LEU A 99 -8.94 -15.81 -16.49
CA LEU A 99 -8.96 -16.25 -15.10
C LEU A 99 -9.16 -17.77 -14.99
N ALA A 100 -10.02 -18.35 -15.83
CA ALA A 100 -10.28 -19.79 -15.83
C ALA A 100 -9.03 -20.62 -16.21
N GLU A 101 -8.16 -20.12 -17.05
CA GLU A 101 -6.87 -20.74 -17.39
C GLU A 101 -5.86 -20.58 -16.27
N ILE A 102 -5.72 -19.38 -15.70
CA ILE A 102 -4.83 -19.09 -14.56
C ILE A 102 -5.20 -19.95 -13.34
N ARG A 103 -6.49 -20.17 -13.07
CA ARG A 103 -6.98 -21.01 -11.97
C ARG A 103 -6.65 -22.50 -12.08
N LYS A 104 -6.25 -22.99 -13.24
CA LYS A 104 -5.78 -24.37 -13.42
C LYS A 104 -4.31 -24.56 -13.01
N LEU A 105 -3.60 -23.46 -12.78
CA LEU A 105 -2.19 -23.50 -12.42
C LEU A 105 -2.04 -23.65 -10.91
N ASP A 106 -0.97 -24.35 -10.51
CA ASP A 106 -0.59 -24.56 -9.12
C ASP A 106 0.46 -23.51 -8.69
N LEU A 107 0.05 -22.51 -7.92
CA LEU A 107 0.93 -21.50 -7.31
C LEU A 107 1.80 -22.12 -6.21
N GLY A 108 1.35 -23.24 -5.61
CA GLY A 108 2.11 -23.99 -4.61
C GLY A 108 3.24 -24.84 -5.15
N ALA A 109 3.43 -24.92 -6.48
CA ALA A 109 4.41 -25.79 -7.13
C ALA A 109 5.86 -25.56 -6.66
N ARG A 110 6.20 -24.35 -6.18
CA ARG A 110 7.52 -24.00 -5.63
C ARG A 110 7.69 -24.38 -4.14
N PHE A 111 6.62 -24.84 -3.49
CA PHE A 111 6.59 -25.28 -2.10
C PHE A 111 6.13 -26.75 -2.01
N PRO A 112 6.93 -27.73 -2.45
CA PRO A 112 6.51 -29.12 -2.58
C PRO A 112 5.92 -29.67 -1.28
N GLY A 113 4.71 -30.24 -1.35
CA GLY A 113 4.02 -30.88 -0.23
C GLY A 113 3.40 -29.95 0.80
N LYS A 114 3.62 -28.63 0.71
CA LYS A 114 3.06 -27.67 1.69
C LYS A 114 1.74 -27.03 1.22
N PHE A 115 1.66 -26.65 -0.05
CA PHE A 115 0.52 -25.93 -0.61
C PHE A 115 0.04 -26.58 -1.92
N PRO A 116 -0.42 -27.84 -1.89
CA PRO A 116 -0.83 -28.53 -3.10
C PRO A 116 -2.08 -27.89 -3.72
N ASN A 117 -2.09 -27.74 -5.05
CA ASN A 117 -3.20 -27.17 -5.81
C ASN A 117 -3.60 -25.75 -5.36
N LEU A 118 -2.68 -24.97 -4.87
CA LEU A 118 -2.94 -23.57 -4.49
C LEU A 118 -3.18 -22.75 -5.75
N GLN A 119 -4.32 -22.11 -5.84
CA GLN A 119 -4.68 -21.27 -6.97
C GLN A 119 -4.08 -19.87 -6.83
N VAL A 120 -3.79 -19.22 -7.96
CA VAL A 120 -3.51 -17.78 -8.03
C VAL A 120 -4.76 -17.02 -7.60
N PRO A 121 -4.71 -16.19 -6.54
CA PRO A 121 -5.90 -15.49 -6.08
C PRO A 121 -6.27 -14.31 -6.97
N THR A 122 -7.54 -13.94 -6.96
CA THR A 122 -8.01 -12.66 -7.45
C THR A 122 -7.79 -11.58 -6.38
N PHE A 123 -7.77 -10.32 -6.83
CA PHE A 123 -7.74 -9.18 -5.91
C PHE A 123 -9.00 -9.11 -5.03
N ASP A 124 -10.17 -9.49 -5.58
CA ASP A 124 -11.42 -9.59 -4.80
C ASP A 124 -11.32 -10.59 -3.62
N GLU A 125 -10.66 -11.73 -3.83
CA GLU A 125 -10.44 -12.70 -2.74
C GLU A 125 -9.48 -12.16 -1.67
N ALA A 126 -8.45 -11.43 -2.09
CA ALA A 126 -7.53 -10.78 -1.16
C ALA A 126 -8.23 -9.68 -0.34
N LEU A 127 -9.04 -8.83 -0.99
CA LEU A 127 -9.84 -7.81 -0.32
C LEU A 127 -10.82 -8.42 0.69
N ALA A 128 -11.51 -9.52 0.31
CA ALA A 128 -12.42 -10.23 1.20
C ALA A 128 -11.70 -10.82 2.43
N LEU A 129 -10.50 -11.37 2.24
CA LEU A 129 -9.69 -11.91 3.33
C LEU A 129 -9.18 -10.81 4.28
N ALA A 130 -8.73 -9.69 3.72
CA ALA A 130 -8.13 -8.56 4.45
C ALA A 130 -9.16 -7.74 5.23
N LYS A 131 -10.41 -7.67 4.78
CA LYS A 131 -11.47 -6.81 5.34
C LYS A 131 -11.60 -6.97 6.86
N GLY A 132 -11.40 -5.85 7.57
CA GLY A 132 -11.46 -5.77 9.02
C GLY A 132 -10.29 -6.43 9.79
N LYS A 133 -9.22 -6.83 9.07
CA LYS A 133 -8.08 -7.53 9.68
C LYS A 133 -6.74 -6.87 9.38
N ILE A 134 -6.52 -6.39 8.15
CA ILE A 134 -5.27 -5.81 7.69
C ILE A 134 -5.53 -4.80 6.56
N GLY A 135 -4.72 -3.75 6.45
CA GLY A 135 -4.71 -2.86 5.29
C GLY A 135 -4.04 -3.50 4.07
N ILE A 136 -4.32 -2.97 2.89
CA ILE A 136 -3.64 -3.39 1.66
C ILE A 136 -2.80 -2.25 1.09
N TYR A 137 -1.54 -2.52 0.87
CA TYR A 137 -0.64 -1.69 0.09
C TYR A 137 -0.70 -2.19 -1.37
N VAL A 138 -1.29 -1.36 -2.23
CA VAL A 138 -1.56 -1.70 -3.63
C VAL A 138 -0.37 -1.32 -4.49
N ASP A 139 0.33 -2.33 -5.03
CA ASP A 139 1.32 -2.16 -6.09
C ASP A 139 0.71 -2.65 -7.41
N THR A 140 0.35 -1.71 -8.29
CA THR A 140 -0.25 -2.09 -9.57
C THR A 140 0.81 -2.28 -10.65
N LYS A 141 0.86 -3.50 -11.20
CA LYS A 141 1.75 -3.84 -12.31
C LYS A 141 1.11 -3.59 -13.68
N SER A 142 -0.23 -3.70 -13.79
CA SER A 142 -0.93 -3.48 -15.07
C SER A 142 -2.42 -3.18 -14.93
N ALA A 143 -2.95 -3.08 -13.70
CA ALA A 143 -4.36 -2.81 -13.50
C ALA A 143 -4.69 -1.32 -13.71
N ALA A 144 -5.83 -1.04 -14.36
CA ALA A 144 -6.29 0.33 -14.54
C ALA A 144 -6.88 0.92 -13.25
N PRO A 145 -6.72 2.23 -12.98
CA PRO A 145 -7.25 2.89 -11.77
C PRO A 145 -8.73 2.58 -11.52
N LYS A 146 -9.57 2.67 -12.55
CA LYS A 146 -11.03 2.44 -12.44
C LYS A 146 -11.37 1.03 -11.97
N ASP A 147 -10.61 0.02 -12.38
CA ASP A 147 -10.88 -1.37 -12.07
C ASP A 147 -10.48 -1.69 -10.62
N LEU A 148 -9.33 -1.12 -10.17
CA LEU A 148 -8.89 -1.18 -8.77
C LEU A 148 -9.90 -0.48 -7.85
N ILE A 149 -10.32 0.74 -8.20
CA ILE A 149 -11.31 1.51 -7.43
C ILE A 149 -12.62 0.72 -7.33
N ALA A 150 -13.12 0.16 -8.43
CA ALA A 150 -14.36 -0.61 -8.44
C ALA A 150 -14.28 -1.86 -7.54
N ALA A 151 -13.13 -2.55 -7.51
CA ALA A 151 -12.92 -3.69 -6.63
C ALA A 151 -12.88 -3.25 -5.16
N ILE A 152 -12.12 -2.22 -4.82
CA ILE A 152 -11.97 -1.71 -3.45
C ILE A 152 -13.29 -1.18 -2.90
N ASP A 153 -14.05 -0.42 -3.71
CA ASP A 153 -15.36 0.11 -3.33
C ASP A 153 -16.36 -1.03 -3.06
N ARG A 154 -16.37 -2.08 -3.89
CA ARG A 154 -17.22 -3.26 -3.75
C ARG A 154 -17.01 -3.98 -2.41
N HIS A 155 -15.77 -3.94 -1.90
CA HIS A 155 -15.39 -4.53 -0.61
C HIS A 155 -15.41 -3.52 0.55
N GLU A 156 -15.71 -2.23 0.29
CA GLU A 156 -15.72 -1.15 1.30
C GLU A 156 -14.36 -1.02 2.02
N MET A 157 -13.26 -1.16 1.27
CA MET A 157 -11.88 -1.15 1.80
C MET A 157 -11.17 0.20 1.58
N GLY A 158 -11.85 1.24 1.09
CA GLY A 158 -11.24 2.51 0.72
C GLY A 158 -10.40 3.19 1.81
N ASP A 159 -10.81 3.08 3.07
CA ASP A 159 -10.07 3.63 4.22
C ASP A 159 -8.91 2.72 4.70
N HIS A 160 -8.73 1.57 4.08
CA HIS A 160 -7.76 0.55 4.45
C HIS A 160 -6.80 0.20 3.30
N VAL A 161 -6.66 1.10 2.32
CA VAL A 161 -5.73 0.93 1.20
C VAL A 161 -4.76 2.09 1.11
N MET A 162 -3.53 1.83 0.66
CA MET A 162 -2.59 2.83 0.19
C MET A 162 -2.04 2.40 -1.16
N PHE A 163 -1.85 3.39 -2.06
CA PHE A 163 -1.40 3.15 -3.43
C PHE A 163 0.04 3.59 -3.60
N TRP A 164 0.90 2.66 -3.94
CA TRP A 164 2.24 2.97 -4.39
C TRP A 164 2.34 2.97 -5.92
N SER A 165 3.15 3.86 -6.46
CA SER A 165 3.57 3.82 -7.86
C SER A 165 4.73 4.78 -8.12
N GLU A 166 5.63 4.40 -9.02
CA GLU A 166 6.57 5.31 -9.66
C GLU A 166 5.90 6.20 -10.74
N HIS A 167 4.68 5.86 -11.16
CA HIS A 167 3.94 6.56 -12.20
C HIS A 167 2.98 7.62 -11.64
N VAL A 168 3.45 8.86 -11.55
CA VAL A 168 2.69 10.01 -11.02
C VAL A 168 1.30 10.16 -11.68
N ASN A 169 1.20 9.96 -13.00
CA ASN A 169 -0.08 10.07 -13.71
C ASN A 169 -1.11 8.99 -13.28
N PHE A 170 -0.65 7.81 -12.89
CA PHE A 170 -1.52 6.78 -12.33
C PHE A 170 -2.09 7.25 -10.98
N LEU A 171 -1.22 7.74 -10.09
CA LEU A 171 -1.65 8.24 -8.78
C LEU A 171 -2.57 9.46 -8.89
N LYS A 172 -2.35 10.35 -9.86
CA LYS A 172 -3.28 11.46 -10.14
C LYS A 172 -4.68 10.99 -10.49
N GLN A 173 -4.81 9.94 -11.32
CA GLN A 173 -6.11 9.38 -11.67
C GLN A 173 -6.83 8.80 -10.44
N ILE A 174 -6.08 8.19 -9.49
CA ILE A 174 -6.66 7.76 -8.22
C ILE A 174 -7.10 8.98 -7.39
N ALA A 175 -6.24 10.01 -7.26
CA ALA A 175 -6.55 11.22 -6.50
C ALA A 175 -7.79 11.95 -7.01
N ASP A 176 -7.95 12.05 -8.33
CA ASP A 176 -9.11 12.70 -8.95
C ASP A 176 -10.43 12.00 -8.63
N LEU A 177 -10.41 10.67 -8.51
CA LEU A 177 -11.59 9.84 -8.24
C LEU A 177 -11.82 9.58 -6.74
N ARG A 178 -10.75 9.53 -5.97
CA ARG A 178 -10.75 9.20 -4.52
C ARG A 178 -9.74 10.07 -3.77
N PRO A 179 -10.00 11.38 -3.59
CA PRO A 179 -9.03 12.34 -3.03
C PRO A 179 -8.66 12.08 -1.55
N SER A 180 -9.44 11.28 -0.83
CA SER A 180 -9.15 10.91 0.55
C SER A 180 -8.21 9.70 0.69
N TRP A 181 -7.98 8.94 -0.39
CA TRP A 181 -7.16 7.74 -0.33
C TRP A 181 -5.69 8.08 -0.19
N ILE A 182 -4.93 7.18 0.41
CA ILE A 182 -3.51 7.37 0.66
C ILE A 182 -2.73 7.05 -0.61
N LEU A 183 -1.98 8.06 -1.09
CA LEU A 183 -1.06 7.93 -2.22
C LEU A 183 0.37 8.00 -1.71
N MET A 184 1.20 7.11 -2.21
CA MET A 184 2.60 6.97 -1.86
C MET A 184 3.45 6.85 -3.13
N PRO A 185 3.78 7.99 -3.79
CA PRO A 185 4.68 7.96 -4.94
C PRO A 185 6.08 7.55 -4.53
N GLU A 186 6.77 6.81 -5.42
CA GLU A 186 8.18 6.49 -5.25
C GLU A 186 9.05 7.74 -5.35
N ALA A 187 9.99 7.91 -4.45
CA ALA A 187 10.88 9.06 -4.38
C ALA A 187 12.35 8.62 -4.55
N PHE A 188 13.06 9.25 -5.52
CA PHE A 188 14.42 8.84 -5.89
C PHE A 188 15.50 9.82 -5.43
N ASN A 189 15.18 11.11 -5.26
CA ASN A 189 16.13 12.16 -4.91
C ASN A 189 15.40 13.45 -4.49
N PRO A 190 16.09 14.45 -3.92
CA PRO A 190 15.46 15.69 -3.44
C PRO A 190 14.70 16.48 -4.50
N ASP A 191 15.17 16.52 -5.74
CA ASP A 191 14.48 17.23 -6.83
C ASP A 191 13.18 16.52 -7.19
N HIS A 192 13.20 15.18 -7.27
CA HIS A 192 12.01 14.40 -7.50
C HIS A 192 10.98 14.55 -6.38
N ILE A 193 11.42 14.57 -5.11
CA ILE A 193 10.54 14.84 -3.96
C ILE A 193 9.82 16.18 -4.14
N ARG A 194 10.52 17.26 -4.51
CA ARG A 194 9.92 18.57 -4.76
C ARG A 194 8.86 18.52 -5.86
N ASP A 195 9.14 17.79 -6.94
CA ASP A 195 8.21 17.63 -8.07
C ASP A 195 6.97 16.81 -7.66
N LEU A 196 7.14 15.75 -6.89
CA LEU A 196 6.04 14.95 -6.32
C LEU A 196 5.16 15.80 -5.39
N MET A 197 5.77 16.59 -4.50
CA MET A 197 5.03 17.49 -3.61
C MET A 197 4.23 18.53 -4.38
N THR A 198 4.78 19.06 -5.49
CA THR A 198 4.05 20.00 -6.36
C THR A 198 2.90 19.32 -7.10
N ALA A 199 3.09 18.08 -7.54
CA ALA A 199 2.16 17.38 -8.43
C ALA A 199 0.99 16.70 -7.69
N LEU A 200 1.22 16.18 -6.49
CA LEU A 200 0.30 15.29 -5.75
C LEU A 200 0.04 15.73 -4.32
N HIS A 201 0.93 16.53 -3.72
CA HIS A 201 0.92 16.81 -2.26
C HIS A 201 0.75 15.54 -1.43
N PRO A 202 1.55 14.49 -1.66
CA PRO A 202 1.35 13.20 -1.02
C PRO A 202 1.64 13.29 0.49
N ARG A 203 0.91 12.49 1.27
CA ARG A 203 1.15 12.35 2.71
C ARG A 203 2.30 11.41 3.04
N LEU A 204 2.58 10.47 2.14
CA LEU A 204 3.65 9.48 2.23
C LEU A 204 4.50 9.52 0.97
N LEU A 205 5.78 9.25 1.14
CA LEU A 205 6.74 8.99 0.07
C LEU A 205 7.30 7.58 0.24
N GLY A 206 7.29 6.78 -0.82
CA GLY A 206 7.91 5.46 -0.88
C GLY A 206 9.39 5.57 -1.22
N PHE A 207 10.21 4.72 -0.63
CA PHE A 207 11.65 4.63 -0.93
C PHE A 207 12.08 3.18 -1.06
N ASP A 208 12.81 2.89 -2.13
CA ASP A 208 13.68 1.72 -2.17
C ASP A 208 14.90 2.00 -1.28
N GLN A 209 15.46 0.97 -0.65
CA GLN A 209 16.63 1.09 0.24
C GLN A 209 17.83 1.81 -0.42
N ARG A 210 18.04 1.62 -1.73
CA ARG A 210 19.14 2.24 -2.48
C ARG A 210 19.03 3.77 -2.60
N ASP A 211 17.81 4.32 -2.51
CA ASP A 211 17.53 5.76 -2.63
C ASP A 211 17.31 6.42 -1.25
N PHE A 212 17.46 5.63 -0.18
CA PHE A 212 17.29 6.04 1.22
C PHE A 212 18.60 6.56 1.79
N ASP A 213 19.01 7.78 1.39
CA ASP A 213 20.23 8.47 1.84
C ASP A 213 19.90 9.75 2.64
N ASP A 214 20.91 10.32 3.33
CA ASP A 214 20.74 11.50 4.18
C ASP A 214 20.10 12.69 3.43
N ARG A 215 20.34 12.84 2.13
CA ARG A 215 19.81 13.96 1.34
C ARG A 215 18.34 13.76 1.04
N THR A 216 17.95 12.54 0.67
CA THR A 216 16.55 12.20 0.38
C THR A 216 15.72 12.18 1.66
N ILE A 217 16.26 11.65 2.75
CA ILE A 217 15.65 11.69 4.09
C ILE A 217 15.41 13.14 4.53
N SER A 218 16.43 14.00 4.44
CA SER A 218 16.31 15.42 4.80
C SER A 218 15.28 16.16 3.96
N ALA A 219 15.21 15.88 2.66
CA ALA A 219 14.24 16.49 1.75
C ALA A 219 12.81 16.02 2.06
N ALA A 220 12.62 14.74 2.37
CA ALA A 220 11.31 14.18 2.76
C ALA A 220 10.83 14.84 4.07
N HIS A 221 11.67 14.94 5.08
CA HIS A 221 11.31 15.63 6.33
C HIS A 221 10.97 17.11 6.12
N ALA A 222 11.75 17.82 5.27
CA ALA A 222 11.48 19.22 4.94
C ALA A 222 10.12 19.40 4.21
N SER A 223 9.63 18.37 3.52
CA SER A 223 8.33 18.37 2.84
C SER A 223 7.14 18.05 3.76
N ASN A 224 7.37 17.63 5.00
CA ASN A 224 6.38 17.11 5.94
C ASN A 224 5.63 15.85 5.45
N ALA A 225 6.18 15.12 4.47
CA ALA A 225 5.66 13.81 4.08
C ALA A 225 6.29 12.70 4.95
N GLY A 226 5.49 11.69 5.30
CA GLY A 226 6.00 10.51 5.98
C GLY A 226 6.84 9.65 5.03
N ILE A 227 7.87 9.03 5.57
CA ILE A 227 8.78 8.13 4.83
C ILE A 227 8.32 6.69 5.03
N PHE A 228 8.06 5.98 3.93
CA PHE A 228 7.80 4.55 3.94
C PHE A 228 8.89 3.86 3.10
N VAL A 229 9.61 2.90 3.65
CA VAL A 229 10.83 2.37 3.03
C VAL A 229 10.93 0.86 3.13
N ASP A 230 11.52 0.22 2.11
CA ASP A 230 11.82 -1.21 2.09
C ASP A 230 13.14 -1.49 2.84
N LEU A 231 13.04 -2.20 3.96
CA LEU A 231 14.19 -2.55 4.80
C LEU A 231 14.13 -4.01 5.24
N ASN A 232 15.21 -4.76 5.03
CA ASN A 232 15.18 -6.21 5.11
C ASN A 232 16.17 -6.84 6.13
N SER A 233 16.76 -6.04 7.02
CA SER A 233 17.62 -6.56 8.08
C SER A 233 17.47 -5.77 9.39
N PRO A 234 17.84 -6.35 10.55
CA PRO A 234 17.81 -5.63 11.82
C PRO A 234 18.64 -4.33 11.82
N GLN A 235 19.78 -4.30 11.10
CA GLN A 235 20.59 -3.10 10.97
C GLN A 235 19.86 -2.02 10.17
N ASP A 236 19.24 -2.39 9.04
CA ASP A 236 18.46 -1.46 8.22
C ASP A 236 17.26 -0.91 8.98
N TRP A 237 16.61 -1.74 9.82
CA TRP A 237 15.49 -1.30 10.67
C TRP A 237 15.93 -0.28 11.72
N ASP A 238 17.12 -0.46 12.35
CA ASP A 238 17.70 0.54 13.27
C ASP A 238 17.97 1.86 12.56
N ASP A 239 18.54 1.81 11.34
CA ASP A 239 18.82 2.99 10.53
C ASP A 239 17.52 3.71 10.12
N GLY A 240 16.48 2.96 9.72
CA GLY A 240 15.15 3.50 9.43
C GLY A 240 14.50 4.16 10.65
N ILE A 241 14.56 3.51 11.81
CA ILE A 241 14.04 4.05 13.07
C ILE A 241 14.78 5.36 13.43
N ALA A 242 16.11 5.38 13.32
CA ALA A 242 16.94 6.55 13.59
C ALA A 242 16.65 7.70 12.60
N ALA A 243 16.43 7.38 11.33
CA ALA A 243 16.02 8.33 10.30
C ALA A 243 14.58 8.84 10.50
N GLY A 244 13.83 8.25 11.39
CA GLY A 244 12.49 8.70 11.67
C GLY A 244 11.44 8.29 10.64
N VAL A 245 11.53 7.09 10.06
CA VAL A 245 10.56 6.59 9.08
C VAL A 245 9.15 6.45 9.66
N PHE A 246 8.15 6.68 8.85
CA PHE A 246 6.74 6.51 9.20
C PHE A 246 6.33 5.03 9.14
N GLY A 247 6.88 4.29 8.17
CA GLY A 247 6.60 2.87 8.00
C GLY A 247 7.75 2.12 7.34
N ILE A 248 7.74 0.81 7.53
CA ILE A 248 8.72 -0.14 6.96
C ILE A 248 7.97 -1.25 6.23
N GLN A 249 8.32 -1.45 4.96
CA GLN A 249 8.02 -2.67 4.22
C GLN A 249 9.18 -3.65 4.40
N THR A 250 8.90 -4.96 4.44
CA THR A 250 9.94 -5.96 4.62
C THR A 250 9.54 -7.34 4.09
N ASP A 251 10.55 -8.12 3.70
CA ASP A 251 10.43 -9.56 3.43
C ASP A 251 10.32 -10.41 4.71
N TRP A 252 10.61 -9.80 5.88
CA TRP A 252 10.69 -10.46 7.18
C TRP A 252 9.63 -9.94 8.16
N PRO A 253 8.32 -10.02 7.84
CA PRO A 253 7.28 -9.36 8.64
C PRO A 253 7.17 -9.89 10.07
N VAL A 254 7.34 -11.20 10.28
CA VAL A 254 7.28 -11.80 11.63
C VAL A 254 8.42 -11.29 12.50
N GLU A 255 9.64 -11.26 11.95
CA GLU A 255 10.84 -10.80 12.62
C GLU A 255 10.80 -9.29 12.89
N LEU A 256 10.34 -8.48 11.92
CA LEU A 256 10.17 -7.04 12.09
C LEU A 256 9.16 -6.74 13.22
N MET A 257 8.02 -7.43 13.24
CA MET A 257 7.02 -7.24 14.29
C MET A 257 7.57 -7.57 15.69
N ALA A 258 8.28 -8.69 15.82
CA ALA A 258 8.95 -9.04 17.08
C ALA A 258 9.98 -7.98 17.48
N TYR A 259 10.76 -7.49 16.52
CA TYR A 259 11.80 -6.48 16.70
C TYR A 259 11.21 -5.14 17.19
N LEU A 260 10.19 -4.64 16.53
CA LEU A 260 9.54 -3.37 16.87
C LEU A 260 8.79 -3.44 18.22
N ARG A 261 8.08 -4.54 18.49
CA ARG A 261 7.39 -4.75 19.77
C ARG A 261 8.36 -4.77 20.94
N ALA A 262 9.49 -5.47 20.82
CA ALA A 262 10.51 -5.53 21.87
C ALA A 262 11.12 -4.16 22.22
N ARG A 263 11.03 -3.18 21.30
CA ARG A 263 11.55 -1.81 21.44
C ARG A 263 10.48 -0.76 21.70
N GLY A 264 9.21 -1.14 21.75
CA GLY A 264 8.08 -0.23 22.00
C GLY A 264 7.69 0.63 20.79
N TYR A 265 8.11 0.28 19.58
CA TYR A 265 7.75 0.96 18.34
C TYR A 265 6.51 0.40 17.66
N HIS A 266 5.97 -0.71 18.17
CA HIS A 266 4.69 -1.32 17.75
C HIS A 266 4.00 -1.99 18.94
N ARG A 267 2.65 -2.23 18.81
CA ARG A 267 1.83 -2.90 19.85
C ARG A 267 1.78 -4.41 19.66
#